data_decfc538510a8ba4f2153c0edeb5a7b3
#
_entry.id   decfc538510a8ba4f2153c0edeb5a7b3
#
_cell.length_a   1.000
_cell.length_b   1.000
_cell.length_c   1.000
_cell.angle_alpha   90.00
_cell.angle_beta   90.00
_cell.angle_gamma   90.00
#
_symmetry.space_group_name_H-M   'P 1'
#
loop_
_entity.id
_entity.type
_entity.pdbx_description
1 polymer ?
#
loop_
_entity_poly.entity_id
_entity_poly.type
_entity_poly.pdbx_seq_one_letter_code
_entity_poly.pdbx_strand_id
1 'polypeptide(L)'
;MITLFYLAGAIAIISTLAVIVQSNIVHALLYLILSLLAIAVVFYVLGAPFAAVLAAIVYAGAILVLFLFVIMMLNLGHRTRDQERSWLTPRMWIAPVIMAAVLLVQLLNVMSGLDHGVEVVRVGVLEVSALLFGPYVLAVELASILLLAGLVSAYHLAKK
;
A
#
# COMPACT_ATOMS: atom_id res chain seq x y z
N MET A 1 8.09 2.46 22.20
CA MET A 1 7.27 1.72 21.22
C MET A 1 5.98 2.47 20.88
N ILE A 2 5.15 2.85 21.86
CA ILE A 2 3.87 3.56 21.62
C ILE A 2 4.05 4.90 20.86
N THR A 3 5.02 5.72 21.25
CA THR A 3 5.32 7.00 20.58
C THR A 3 5.73 6.81 19.13
N LEU A 4 6.51 5.78 18.82
CA LEU A 4 6.93 5.46 17.45
C LEU A 4 5.72 5.02 16.59
N PHE A 5 4.79 4.25 17.18
CA PHE A 5 3.55 3.85 16.53
C PHE A 5 2.70 5.05 16.12
N TYR A 6 2.41 5.96 17.05
CA TYR A 6 1.61 7.15 16.77
C TYR A 6 2.28 8.08 15.76
N LEU A 7 3.59 8.25 15.87
CA LEU A 7 4.35 9.09 14.94
C LEU A 7 4.35 8.50 13.53
N ALA A 8 4.60 7.21 13.39
CA ALA A 8 4.54 6.53 12.09
C ALA A 8 3.12 6.53 11.50
N GLY A 9 2.10 6.30 12.34
CA GLY A 9 0.70 6.39 11.94
C GLY A 9 0.32 7.79 11.44
N ALA A 10 0.73 8.83 12.17
CA ALA A 10 0.50 10.21 11.76
C ALA A 10 1.18 10.54 10.43
N ILE A 11 2.44 10.13 10.24
CA ILE A 11 3.17 10.31 8.98
C ILE A 11 2.44 9.58 7.84
N ALA A 12 1.98 8.34 8.06
CA ALA A 12 1.25 7.58 7.05
C ALA A 12 -0.03 8.32 6.61
N ILE A 13 -0.83 8.83 7.55
CA ILE A 13 -2.06 9.56 7.26
C ILE A 13 -1.76 10.88 6.52
N ILE A 14 -0.84 11.69 7.02
CA ILE A 14 -0.49 12.97 6.41
C ILE A 14 0.06 12.76 4.99
N SER A 15 0.93 11.78 4.80
CA SER A 15 1.49 11.45 3.48
C SER A 15 0.41 10.97 2.52
N THR A 16 -0.55 10.15 2.96
CA THR A 16 -1.66 9.68 2.13
C THR A 16 -2.58 10.84 1.73
N LEU A 17 -2.88 11.76 2.64
CA LEU A 17 -3.63 12.97 2.32
C LEU A 17 -2.87 13.86 1.32
N ALA A 18 -1.55 13.98 1.47
CA ALA A 18 -0.72 14.71 0.53
C ALA A 18 -0.74 14.09 -0.87
N VAL A 19 -0.80 12.76 -1.01
CA VAL A 19 -0.98 12.08 -2.31
C VAL A 19 -2.23 12.58 -3.03
N ILE A 20 -3.34 12.67 -2.30
CA ILE A 20 -4.65 13.04 -2.89
C ILE A 20 -4.67 14.50 -3.35
N VAL A 21 -4.05 15.39 -2.59
CA VAL A 21 -4.06 16.84 -2.88
C VAL A 21 -3.02 17.23 -3.94
N GLN A 22 -2.01 16.38 -4.16
CA GLN A 22 -0.89 16.71 -5.03
C GLN A 22 -1.26 16.63 -6.51
N SER A 23 -1.10 17.74 -7.23
CA SER A 23 -1.33 17.82 -8.68
C SER A 23 -0.18 17.25 -9.52
N ASN A 24 1.01 17.09 -8.94
CA ASN A 24 2.16 16.53 -9.64
C ASN A 24 2.27 15.03 -9.34
N ILE A 25 2.10 14.19 -10.37
CA ILE A 25 2.08 12.73 -10.23
C ILE A 25 3.38 12.20 -9.61
N VAL A 26 4.54 12.77 -9.97
CA VAL A 26 5.83 12.37 -9.41
C VAL A 26 5.90 12.66 -7.90
N HIS A 27 5.47 13.86 -7.49
CA HIS A 27 5.41 14.21 -6.06
C HIS A 27 4.37 13.38 -5.31
N ALA A 28 3.21 13.10 -5.93
CA ALA A 28 2.21 12.21 -5.34
C ALA A 28 2.78 10.82 -5.07
N LEU A 29 3.53 10.24 -6.02
CA LEU A 29 4.18 8.94 -5.84
C LEU A 29 5.26 8.97 -4.75
N LEU A 30 6.03 10.05 -4.63
CA LEU A 30 7.00 10.16 -3.53
C LEU A 30 6.31 10.18 -2.16
N TYR A 31 5.19 10.88 -2.03
CA TYR A 31 4.38 10.84 -0.81
C TYR A 31 3.77 9.45 -0.56
N LEU A 32 3.38 8.74 -1.62
CA LEU A 32 2.87 7.37 -1.50
C LEU A 32 3.95 6.41 -1.01
N ILE A 33 5.19 6.52 -1.52
CA ILE A 33 6.34 5.76 -1.02
C ILE A 33 6.55 6.04 0.47
N LEU A 34 6.54 7.31 0.88
CA LEU A 34 6.69 7.70 2.27
C LEU A 34 5.58 7.12 3.15
N SER A 35 4.33 7.15 2.69
CA SER A 35 3.19 6.54 3.39
C SER A 35 3.39 5.04 3.60
N LEU A 36 3.79 4.30 2.57
CA LEU A 36 4.02 2.85 2.67
C LEU A 36 5.21 2.49 3.56
N LEU A 37 6.27 3.30 3.55
CA LEU A 37 7.39 3.12 4.50
C LEU A 37 6.94 3.37 5.94
N ALA A 38 6.10 4.37 6.18
CA ALA A 38 5.53 4.62 7.50
C ALA A 38 4.63 3.46 7.97
N ILE A 39 3.82 2.87 7.06
CA ILE A 39 3.03 1.66 7.35
C ILE A 39 3.95 0.47 7.66
N ALA A 40 5.07 0.32 6.97
CA ALA A 40 6.05 -0.72 7.29
C ALA A 40 6.60 -0.57 8.72
N VAL A 41 6.86 0.66 9.17
CA VAL A 41 7.25 0.93 10.56
C VAL A 41 6.13 0.55 11.54
N VAL A 42 4.88 0.83 11.20
CA VAL A 42 3.71 0.40 12.01
C VAL A 42 3.68 -1.13 12.15
N PHE A 43 3.84 -1.88 11.05
CA PHE A 43 3.90 -3.35 11.11
C PHE A 43 5.05 -3.84 12.00
N TYR A 44 6.21 -3.21 11.93
CA TYR A 44 7.34 -3.57 12.78
C TYR A 44 7.02 -3.39 14.27
N VAL A 45 6.41 -2.27 14.62
CA VAL A 45 6.02 -1.96 16.01
C VAL A 45 4.93 -2.89 16.52
N LEU A 46 4.02 -3.32 15.65
CA LEU A 46 2.96 -4.30 15.95
C LEU A 46 3.45 -5.74 16.10
N GLY A 47 4.76 -5.99 15.98
CA GLY A 47 5.34 -7.32 16.18
C GLY A 47 5.38 -8.18 14.93
N ALA A 48 5.20 -7.61 13.75
CA ALA A 48 5.28 -8.29 12.45
C ALA A 48 6.53 -7.84 11.63
N PRO A 49 7.76 -8.09 12.08
CA PRO A 49 8.97 -7.59 11.43
C PRO A 49 9.14 -8.11 10.00
N PHE A 50 8.72 -9.34 9.73
CA PHE A 50 8.80 -9.91 8.39
C PHE A 50 7.85 -9.19 7.41
N ALA A 51 6.61 -8.94 7.82
CA ALA A 51 5.66 -8.16 7.01
C ALA A 51 6.14 -6.72 6.79
N ALA A 52 6.77 -6.11 7.79
CA ALA A 52 7.37 -4.78 7.68
C ALA A 52 8.45 -4.70 6.60
N VAL A 53 9.38 -5.66 6.61
CA VAL A 53 10.46 -5.72 5.62
C VAL A 53 9.91 -5.99 4.22
N LEU A 54 8.95 -6.91 4.08
CA LEU A 54 8.29 -7.17 2.79
C LEU A 54 7.54 -5.95 2.27
N ALA A 55 6.81 -5.24 3.13
CA ALA A 55 6.12 -4.02 2.75
C ALA A 55 7.09 -2.95 2.23
N ALA A 56 8.22 -2.76 2.90
CA ALA A 56 9.23 -1.80 2.49
C ALA A 56 9.89 -2.21 1.15
N ILE A 57 10.32 -3.46 1.00
CA ILE A 57 11.05 -3.92 -0.19
C ILE A 57 10.12 -4.07 -1.40
N VAL A 58 8.96 -4.70 -1.23
CA VAL A 58 8.08 -5.03 -2.35
C VAL A 58 7.21 -3.84 -2.74
N TYR A 59 6.47 -3.24 -1.77
CA TYR A 59 5.56 -2.14 -2.11
C TYR A 59 6.31 -0.84 -2.37
N ALA A 60 7.08 -0.34 -1.41
CA ALA A 60 7.77 0.93 -1.56
C ALA A 60 9.00 0.82 -2.48
N GLY A 61 9.77 -0.26 -2.38
CA GLY A 61 10.98 -0.46 -3.16
C GLY A 61 10.71 -0.90 -4.60
N ALA A 62 10.08 -2.06 -4.81
CA ALA A 62 9.95 -2.62 -6.15
C ALA A 62 8.81 -1.98 -6.95
N ILE A 63 7.57 -2.06 -6.44
CA ILE A 63 6.38 -1.68 -7.21
C ILE A 63 6.34 -0.16 -7.45
N LEU A 64 6.46 0.65 -6.40
CA LEU A 64 6.33 2.10 -6.54
C LEU A 64 7.53 2.74 -7.23
N VAL A 65 8.74 2.23 -7.02
CA VAL A 65 9.92 2.75 -7.73
C VAL A 65 9.83 2.44 -9.22
N LEU A 66 9.38 1.23 -9.59
CA LEU A 66 9.12 0.89 -10.99
C LEU A 66 8.05 1.83 -11.59
N PHE A 67 6.97 2.06 -10.84
CA PHE A 67 5.88 2.93 -11.29
C PHE A 67 6.34 4.38 -11.45
N LEU A 68 7.13 4.89 -10.51
CA LEU A 68 7.76 6.21 -10.58
C LEU A 68 8.64 6.35 -11.82
N PHE A 69 9.46 5.34 -12.11
CA PHE A 69 10.34 5.33 -13.28
C PHE A 69 9.52 5.36 -14.58
N VAL A 70 8.48 4.54 -14.69
CA VAL A 70 7.59 4.51 -15.86
C VAL A 70 6.92 5.86 -16.09
N ILE A 71 6.36 6.48 -15.05
CA ILE A 71 5.70 7.79 -15.15
C ILE A 71 6.68 8.88 -15.55
N MET A 72 7.90 8.82 -15.02
CA MET A 72 8.94 9.79 -15.36
C MET A 72 9.36 9.65 -16.84
N MET A 73 9.38 8.43 -17.38
CA MET A 73 9.67 8.20 -18.80
C MET A 73 8.51 8.55 -19.74
N LEU A 74 7.27 8.42 -19.30
CA LEU A 74 6.09 8.72 -20.13
C LEU A 74 5.91 10.21 -20.42
N ASN A 75 6.67 11.10 -19.78
CA ASN A 75 6.63 12.54 -19.99
C ASN A 75 5.20 13.09 -20.10
N LEU A 76 4.38 12.78 -19.10
CA LEU A 76 2.98 13.21 -19.00
C LEU A 76 2.91 14.74 -18.88
N GLY A 77 2.82 15.42 -20.02
CA GLY A 77 2.82 16.87 -20.11
C GLY A 77 1.56 17.54 -19.53
N HIS A 78 1.55 18.87 -19.56
CA HIS A 78 0.48 19.73 -19.01
C HIS A 78 -0.94 19.38 -19.53
N ARG A 79 -1.06 18.91 -20.76
CA ARG A 79 -2.36 18.52 -21.36
C ARG A 79 -3.10 17.41 -20.61
N THR A 80 -2.37 16.46 -20.05
CA THR A 80 -2.96 15.35 -19.29
C THR A 80 -3.54 15.82 -17.95
N ARG A 81 -2.92 16.82 -17.31
CA ARG A 81 -3.40 17.41 -16.05
C ARG A 81 -4.71 18.16 -16.20
N ASP A 82 -4.88 18.90 -17.28
CA ASP A 82 -6.08 19.69 -17.53
C ASP A 82 -7.27 18.76 -17.85
N GLN A 83 -7.01 17.67 -18.58
CA GLN A 83 -7.99 16.66 -18.91
C GLN A 83 -8.42 15.85 -17.67
N GLU A 84 -7.49 15.46 -16.81
CA GLU A 84 -7.76 14.76 -15.55
C GLU A 84 -8.58 15.64 -14.60
N ARG A 85 -8.26 16.92 -14.51
CA ARG A 85 -9.02 17.90 -13.71
C ARG A 85 -10.45 18.10 -14.19
N SER A 86 -10.70 17.96 -15.50
CA SER A 86 -12.05 18.05 -16.07
C SER A 86 -12.89 16.79 -15.79
N TRP A 87 -12.26 15.64 -15.58
CA TRP A 87 -12.94 14.37 -15.27
C TRP A 87 -13.23 14.20 -13.79
N LEU A 88 -12.46 14.82 -12.91
CA LEU A 88 -12.67 14.78 -11.46
C LEU A 88 -13.83 15.67 -11.03
N THR A 89 -15.05 15.25 -11.36
CA THR A 89 -16.27 15.91 -10.87
C THR A 89 -16.52 15.50 -9.41
N PRO A 90 -17.03 16.43 -8.54
CA PRO A 90 -17.32 16.13 -7.13
C PRO A 90 -18.23 14.91 -6.94
N ARG A 91 -19.08 14.62 -7.93
CA ARG A 91 -20.02 13.51 -7.91
C ARG A 91 -19.33 12.14 -7.95
N MET A 92 -18.14 12.05 -8.56
CA MET A 92 -17.34 10.80 -8.60
C MET A 92 -16.74 10.43 -7.25
N TRP A 93 -16.57 11.40 -6.35
CA TRP A 93 -16.02 11.18 -5.01
C TRP A 93 -17.02 10.61 -4.01
N ILE A 94 -18.33 10.67 -4.30
CA ILE A 94 -19.39 10.24 -3.38
C ILE A 94 -19.23 8.74 -3.05
N ALA A 95 -19.10 7.88 -4.03
CA ALA A 95 -18.98 6.43 -3.80
C ALA A 95 -17.71 6.05 -3.03
N PRO A 96 -16.48 6.50 -3.40
CA PRO A 96 -15.28 6.23 -2.61
C PRO A 96 -15.35 6.75 -1.17
N VAL A 97 -15.92 7.94 -0.97
CA VAL A 97 -16.04 8.53 0.38
C VAL A 97 -17.01 7.74 1.24
N ILE A 98 -18.15 7.29 0.70
CA ILE A 98 -19.10 6.45 1.45
C ILE A 98 -18.45 5.13 1.82
N MET A 99 -17.75 4.45 0.90
CA MET A 99 -17.06 3.20 1.18
C MET A 99 -15.97 3.38 2.24
N ALA A 100 -15.18 4.43 2.13
CA ALA A 100 -14.14 4.76 3.12
C ALA A 100 -14.75 5.06 4.50
N ALA A 101 -15.86 5.78 4.56
CA ALA A 101 -16.57 6.06 5.80
C ALA A 101 -17.12 4.78 6.47
N VAL A 102 -17.69 3.88 5.69
CA VAL A 102 -18.17 2.57 6.19
C VAL A 102 -17.01 1.75 6.78
N LEU A 103 -15.88 1.68 6.07
CA LEU A 103 -14.69 0.98 6.56
C LEU A 103 -14.14 1.62 7.84
N LEU A 104 -14.10 2.95 7.89
CA LEU A 104 -13.65 3.68 9.07
C LEU A 104 -14.54 3.40 10.29
N VAL A 105 -15.86 3.42 10.12
CA VAL A 105 -16.83 3.11 11.19
C VAL A 105 -16.65 1.68 11.68
N GLN A 106 -16.48 0.71 10.76
CA GLN A 106 -16.22 -0.68 11.14
C GLN A 106 -14.90 -0.82 11.92
N LEU A 107 -13.84 -0.15 11.46
CA LEU A 107 -12.55 -0.17 12.14
C LEU A 107 -12.65 0.40 13.56
N LEU A 108 -13.33 1.53 13.70
CA LEU A 108 -13.56 2.16 15.03
C LEU A 108 -14.38 1.26 15.94
N ASN A 109 -15.41 0.57 15.43
CA ASN A 109 -16.19 -0.38 16.22
C ASN A 109 -15.36 -1.59 16.68
N VAL A 110 -14.52 -2.12 15.82
CA VAL A 110 -13.59 -3.21 16.20
C VAL A 110 -12.61 -2.73 17.26
N MET A 111 -12.04 -1.54 17.09
CA MET A 111 -11.08 -0.99 18.06
C MET A 111 -11.73 -0.68 19.42
N SER A 112 -12.97 -0.18 19.45
CA SER A 112 -13.69 0.07 20.69
C SER A 112 -14.09 -1.20 21.45
N GLY A 113 -14.21 -2.35 20.74
CA GLY A 113 -14.46 -3.66 21.36
C GLY A 113 -13.22 -4.36 21.90
N LEU A 114 -12.01 -3.85 21.62
CA LEU A 114 -10.73 -4.43 22.01
C LEU A 114 -10.22 -3.92 23.39
N ASP A 115 -11.13 -3.63 24.31
CA ASP A 115 -10.79 -3.14 25.67
C ASP A 115 -10.07 -4.21 26.56
N HIS A 116 -9.80 -5.39 25.99
CA HIS A 116 -9.01 -6.45 26.59
C HIS A 116 -7.62 -6.40 25.95
N GLY A 117 -6.62 -6.07 26.75
CA GLY A 117 -5.22 -5.88 26.30
C GLY A 117 -4.78 -6.88 25.24
N VAL A 118 -4.66 -6.39 24.03
CA VAL A 118 -4.13 -7.22 22.93
C VAL A 118 -2.64 -7.42 23.20
N GLU A 119 -2.31 -8.65 23.60
CA GLU A 119 -0.92 -9.03 23.77
C GLU A 119 -0.26 -9.08 22.38
N VAL A 120 0.73 -8.21 22.15
CA VAL A 120 1.45 -8.17 20.88
C VAL A 120 2.35 -9.40 20.79
N VAL A 121 1.88 -10.43 20.08
CA VAL A 121 2.66 -11.63 19.79
C VAL A 121 3.59 -11.32 18.61
N ARG A 122 4.89 -11.48 18.80
CA ARG A 122 5.87 -11.33 17.72
C ARG A 122 5.83 -12.55 16.81
N VAL A 123 5.46 -12.33 15.56
CA VAL A 123 5.48 -13.37 14.53
C VAL A 123 6.80 -13.29 13.77
N GLY A 124 7.67 -14.27 13.99
CA GLY A 124 8.99 -14.35 13.38
C GLY A 124 8.99 -14.85 11.95
N VAL A 125 10.14 -14.72 11.28
CA VAL A 125 10.33 -15.20 9.88
C VAL A 125 10.12 -16.71 9.78
N LEU A 126 10.58 -17.50 10.77
CA LEU A 126 10.47 -18.95 10.77
C LEU A 126 9.02 -19.42 10.85
N GLU A 127 8.19 -18.75 11.66
CA GLU A 127 6.78 -19.08 11.79
C GLU A 127 6.02 -18.83 10.48
N VAL A 128 6.28 -17.67 9.86
CA VAL A 128 5.67 -17.34 8.56
C VAL A 128 6.14 -18.31 7.48
N SER A 129 7.43 -18.62 7.42
CA SER A 129 7.97 -19.55 6.41
C SER A 129 7.43 -20.97 6.60
N ALA A 130 7.31 -21.45 7.84
CA ALA A 130 6.72 -22.76 8.12
C ALA A 130 5.26 -22.86 7.65
N LEU A 131 4.49 -21.78 7.77
CA LEU A 131 3.12 -21.74 7.25
C LEU A 131 3.09 -21.67 5.72
N LEU A 132 3.91 -20.82 5.10
CA LEU A 132 3.92 -20.65 3.65
C LEU A 132 4.38 -21.90 2.91
N PHE A 133 5.41 -22.57 3.40
CA PHE A 133 5.96 -23.78 2.77
C PHE A 133 5.41 -25.08 3.36
N GLY A 134 4.45 -25.00 4.28
CA GLY A 134 3.69 -26.11 4.83
C GLY A 134 2.24 -26.09 4.33
N PRO A 135 1.27 -25.71 5.18
CA PRO A 135 -0.16 -25.76 4.83
C PRO A 135 -0.54 -24.88 3.64
N TYR A 136 0.16 -23.76 3.42
CA TYR A 136 -0.15 -22.78 2.37
C TYR A 136 0.74 -22.89 1.13
N VAL A 137 1.49 -23.98 0.97
CA VAL A 137 2.40 -24.16 -0.18
C VAL A 137 1.67 -24.06 -1.52
N LEU A 138 0.45 -24.58 -1.62
CA LEU A 138 -0.36 -24.48 -2.84
C LEU A 138 -0.70 -23.03 -3.20
N ALA A 139 -0.99 -22.19 -2.20
CA ALA A 139 -1.27 -20.78 -2.41
C ALA A 139 -0.03 -20.04 -2.91
N VAL A 140 1.16 -20.37 -2.39
CA VAL A 140 2.44 -19.82 -2.85
C VAL A 140 2.73 -20.21 -4.31
N GLU A 141 2.47 -21.47 -4.66
CA GLU A 141 2.66 -21.96 -6.02
C GLU A 141 1.70 -21.30 -7.01
N LEU A 142 0.42 -21.16 -6.66
CA LEU A 142 -0.56 -20.43 -7.47
C LEU A 142 -0.19 -18.95 -7.62
N ALA A 143 0.32 -18.31 -6.57
CA ALA A 143 0.79 -16.92 -6.62
C ALA A 143 1.98 -16.77 -7.57
N SER A 144 2.93 -17.72 -7.60
CA SER A 144 4.08 -17.68 -8.51
C SER A 144 3.66 -17.85 -9.97
N ILE A 145 2.70 -18.74 -10.24
CA ILE A 145 2.12 -18.90 -11.58
C ILE A 145 1.40 -17.61 -12.02
N LEU A 146 0.64 -16.98 -11.13
CA LEU A 146 -0.05 -15.73 -11.40
C LEU A 146 0.94 -14.60 -11.73
N LEU A 147 2.03 -14.49 -10.99
CA LEU A 147 3.10 -13.52 -11.24
C LEU A 147 3.76 -13.75 -12.61
N LEU A 148 4.04 -15.02 -12.95
CA LEU A 148 4.56 -15.38 -14.26
C LEU A 148 3.59 -15.02 -15.38
N ALA A 149 2.31 -15.35 -15.24
CA ALA A 149 1.27 -14.99 -16.20
C ALA A 149 1.16 -13.46 -16.38
N GLY A 150 1.24 -12.69 -15.27
CA GLY A 150 1.27 -11.24 -15.32
C GLY A 150 2.46 -10.70 -16.10
N LEU A 151 3.66 -11.25 -15.87
CA LEU A 151 4.88 -10.85 -16.57
C LEU A 151 4.80 -11.14 -18.06
N VAL A 152 4.32 -12.33 -18.44
CA VAL A 152 4.16 -12.72 -19.87
C VAL A 152 3.12 -11.83 -20.55
N SER A 153 2.01 -11.54 -19.87
CA SER A 153 0.97 -10.65 -20.39
C SER A 153 1.49 -9.23 -20.62
N ALA A 154 2.23 -8.69 -19.65
CA ALA A 154 2.84 -7.36 -19.75
C ALA A 154 3.84 -7.30 -20.93
N TYR A 155 4.68 -8.32 -21.08
CA TYR A 155 5.61 -8.42 -22.20
C TYR A 155 4.89 -8.49 -23.54
N HIS A 156 3.80 -9.24 -23.65
CA HIS A 156 3.02 -9.36 -24.89
C HIS A 156 2.38 -8.03 -25.29
N LEU A 157 1.87 -7.27 -24.30
CA LEU A 157 1.30 -5.94 -24.55
C LEU A 157 2.35 -4.91 -24.94
N ALA A 158 3.54 -4.98 -24.35
CA ALA A 158 4.64 -4.04 -24.65
C ALA A 158 5.25 -4.27 -26.04
N LYS A 159 5.09 -5.44 -26.63
CA LYS A 159 5.66 -5.79 -27.94
C LYS A 159 4.79 -5.29 -29.11
N LYS A 160 3.58 -4.80 -28.87
CA LYS A 160 2.72 -4.17 -29.90
C LYS A 160 3.05 -2.71 -30.05
#